data_172b47221a863a6d61714a3480a7619a
#
_entry.id   172b47221a863a6d61714a3480a7619a
#
_cell.length_a   1.000
_cell.length_b   1.000
_cell.length_c   1.000
_cell.angle_alpha   90.00
_cell.angle_beta   90.00
_cell.angle_gamma   90.00
#
_symmetry.space_group_name_H-M   'P 1'
#
loop_
_entity.id
_entity.type
_entity.pdbx_description
1 polymer ?
#
loop_
_entity_poly.entity_id
_entity_poly.type
_entity_poly.pdbx_seq_one_letter_code
_entity_poly.pdbx_strand_id
1 'polypeptide(L)'
;KDVISGDRAQGGSTITQQFVKNSLLTNEKTLLRKVKEVILSIEIEQKFSKDEILAMYLNEIPYGSNAYGIEAAAQTFFGKHAKDLSLDEAALLAALPQAPSYYSPYGSHQDALAGRRQFALRQMLKLGYIDENQMNEALNTDVFERILPQKNIFAAPHFVMYIKEYLGEKYGESAVEEMGLRVYTTL
;
A
#
# COMPACT_ATOMS: atom_id res chain seq x y z
N LYS A 1 -24.80 3.62 -12.81
CA LYS A 1 -25.53 4.89 -12.56
C LYS A 1 -24.58 6.07 -12.28
N ASP A 2 -23.29 5.84 -12.01
CA ASP A 2 -22.35 6.84 -11.49
C ASP A 2 -21.44 7.47 -12.55
N VAL A 3 -21.69 7.24 -13.83
CA VAL A 3 -20.89 7.77 -14.96
C VAL A 3 -21.36 9.15 -15.43
N ILE A 4 -22.50 9.66 -14.91
CA ILE A 4 -23.16 10.86 -15.43
C ILE A 4 -23.16 12.04 -14.43
N SER A 5 -22.89 11.82 -13.15
CA SER A 5 -22.69 12.90 -12.20
C SER A 5 -21.22 13.23 -12.11
N GLY A 6 -20.83 14.47 -12.46
CA GLY A 6 -19.47 14.97 -12.44
C GLY A 6 -18.77 15.04 -11.06
N ASP A 7 -19.30 14.34 -10.07
CA ASP A 7 -18.62 14.03 -8.82
C ASP A 7 -17.52 13.00 -9.11
N ARG A 8 -16.34 13.22 -8.58
CA ARG A 8 -15.20 12.29 -8.65
C ARG A 8 -15.66 10.94 -8.12
N ALA A 9 -16.16 10.07 -9.03
CA ALA A 9 -16.60 8.73 -8.72
C ALA A 9 -15.46 8.04 -7.97
N GLN A 10 -15.72 7.61 -6.74
CA GLN A 10 -14.85 6.67 -6.05
C GLN A 10 -14.67 5.50 -7.01
N GLY A 11 -13.42 5.20 -7.37
CA GLY A 11 -13.12 4.24 -8.41
C GLY A 11 -13.79 2.89 -8.13
N GLY A 12 -14.72 2.48 -8.97
CA GLY A 12 -15.45 1.22 -8.88
C GLY A 12 -14.62 -0.02 -9.24
N SER A 13 -13.29 0.06 -9.14
CA SER A 13 -12.41 -1.09 -9.39
C SER A 13 -12.39 -2.02 -8.18
N THR A 14 -12.51 -3.33 -8.43
CA THR A 14 -12.39 -4.38 -7.41
C THR A 14 -10.95 -4.49 -6.89
N ILE A 15 -10.74 -5.20 -5.77
CA ILE A 15 -9.41 -5.54 -5.25
C ILE A 15 -8.60 -6.30 -6.31
N THR A 16 -9.23 -7.24 -7.02
CA THR A 16 -8.60 -7.99 -8.11
C THR A 16 -8.09 -7.06 -9.21
N GLN A 17 -8.92 -6.10 -9.63
CA GLN A 17 -8.52 -5.11 -10.65
C GLN A 17 -7.40 -4.20 -10.16
N GLN A 18 -7.39 -3.82 -8.90
CA GLN A 18 -6.31 -3.03 -8.32
C GLN A 18 -5.01 -3.83 -8.25
N PHE A 19 -5.09 -5.12 -7.88
CA PHE A 19 -3.94 -6.03 -7.89
C PHE A 19 -3.35 -6.14 -9.30
N VAL A 20 -4.17 -6.49 -10.29
CA VAL A 20 -3.75 -6.59 -11.71
C VAL A 20 -3.11 -5.29 -12.20
N LYS A 21 -3.72 -4.16 -11.88
CA LYS A 21 -3.19 -2.84 -12.25
C LYS A 21 -1.81 -2.57 -11.68
N ASN A 22 -1.59 -2.91 -10.41
CA ASN A 22 -0.36 -2.57 -9.70
C ASN A 22 0.78 -3.55 -10.00
N SER A 23 0.46 -4.84 -10.26
CA SER A 23 1.45 -5.92 -10.38
C SER A 23 1.75 -6.33 -11.81
N LEU A 24 0.77 -6.23 -12.73
CA LEU A 24 0.87 -6.85 -14.06
C LEU A 24 0.81 -5.84 -15.22
N LEU A 25 0.45 -4.58 -14.96
CA LEU A 25 0.24 -3.59 -16.00
C LEU A 25 1.11 -2.34 -15.80
N THR A 26 1.45 -1.71 -16.93
CA THR A 26 2.16 -0.42 -16.94
C THR A 26 1.26 0.73 -16.48
N ASN A 27 1.87 1.84 -16.05
CA ASN A 27 1.15 3.03 -15.55
C ASN A 27 0.43 3.85 -16.66
N GLU A 28 0.43 3.39 -17.91
CA GLU A 28 -0.24 4.07 -19.00
C GLU A 28 -1.76 4.12 -18.81
N LYS A 29 -2.35 5.30 -18.94
CA LYS A 29 -3.81 5.51 -18.82
C LYS A 29 -4.50 5.35 -20.16
N THR A 30 -4.56 4.14 -20.72
CA THR A 30 -5.22 3.84 -21.98
C THR A 30 -6.47 2.98 -21.80
N LEU A 31 -7.43 3.09 -22.73
CA LEU A 31 -8.60 2.21 -22.76
C LEU A 31 -8.20 0.74 -22.94
N LEU A 32 -7.19 0.49 -23.77
CA LEU A 32 -6.67 -0.87 -24.01
C LEU A 32 -6.13 -1.49 -22.72
N ARG A 33 -5.40 -0.70 -21.92
CA ARG A 33 -4.94 -1.15 -20.60
C ARG A 33 -6.12 -1.52 -19.68
N LYS A 34 -7.22 -0.72 -19.71
CA LYS A 34 -8.40 -1.01 -18.88
C LYS A 34 -9.11 -2.30 -19.33
N VAL A 35 -9.16 -2.58 -20.62
CA VAL A 35 -9.67 -3.87 -21.13
C VAL A 35 -8.81 -5.04 -20.68
N LYS A 36 -7.47 -4.93 -20.79
CA LYS A 36 -6.54 -5.94 -20.28
C LYS A 36 -6.72 -6.19 -18.78
N GLU A 37 -6.87 -5.11 -17.99
CA GLU A 37 -7.11 -5.18 -16.55
C GLU A 37 -8.36 -6.03 -16.22
N VAL A 38 -9.46 -5.81 -16.95
CA VAL A 38 -10.70 -6.57 -16.74
C VAL A 38 -10.52 -8.06 -17.12
N ILE A 39 -9.92 -8.34 -18.27
CA ILE A 39 -9.69 -9.72 -18.73
C ILE A 39 -8.82 -10.49 -17.74
N LEU A 40 -7.66 -9.92 -17.37
CA LEU A 40 -6.75 -10.54 -16.41
C LEU A 40 -7.39 -10.72 -15.02
N SER A 41 -8.24 -9.77 -14.59
CA SER A 41 -8.96 -9.91 -13.33
C SER A 41 -9.91 -11.11 -13.34
N ILE A 42 -10.63 -11.34 -14.45
CA ILE A 42 -11.50 -12.51 -14.60
C ILE A 42 -10.68 -13.80 -14.57
N GLU A 43 -9.54 -13.85 -15.26
CA GLU A 43 -8.66 -15.03 -15.25
C GLU A 43 -8.11 -15.34 -13.85
N ILE A 44 -7.76 -14.31 -13.07
CA ILE A 44 -7.29 -14.46 -11.69
C ILE A 44 -8.43 -14.99 -10.80
N GLU A 45 -9.63 -14.41 -10.90
CA GLU A 45 -10.79 -14.84 -10.13
C GLU A 45 -11.27 -16.26 -10.47
N GLN A 46 -10.94 -16.78 -11.65
CA GLN A 46 -11.18 -18.18 -12.01
C GLN A 46 -10.14 -19.17 -11.43
N LYS A 47 -8.91 -18.70 -11.17
CA LYS A 47 -7.78 -19.54 -10.76
C LYS A 47 -7.53 -19.52 -9.26
N PHE A 48 -7.87 -18.44 -8.59
CA PHE A 48 -7.55 -18.19 -7.18
C PHE A 48 -8.81 -17.88 -6.38
N SER A 49 -8.83 -18.34 -5.15
CA SER A 49 -9.86 -17.98 -4.16
C SER A 49 -9.79 -16.49 -3.78
N LYS A 50 -10.85 -15.98 -3.18
CA LYS A 50 -10.87 -14.59 -2.70
C LYS A 50 -9.79 -14.31 -1.64
N ASP A 51 -9.51 -15.28 -0.78
CA ASP A 51 -8.48 -15.14 0.26
C ASP A 51 -7.07 -15.11 -0.34
N GLU A 52 -6.80 -15.93 -1.35
CA GLU A 52 -5.52 -15.90 -2.07
C GLU A 52 -5.34 -14.56 -2.83
N ILE A 53 -6.40 -14.06 -3.49
CA ILE A 53 -6.38 -12.76 -4.16
C ILE A 53 -6.15 -11.63 -3.14
N LEU A 54 -6.81 -11.67 -1.99
CA LEU A 54 -6.61 -10.70 -0.93
C LEU A 54 -5.17 -10.74 -0.40
N ALA A 55 -4.63 -11.94 -0.18
CA ALA A 55 -3.24 -12.11 0.26
C ALA A 55 -2.25 -11.55 -0.77
N MET A 56 -2.43 -11.86 -2.06
CA MET A 56 -1.61 -11.29 -3.13
C MET A 56 -1.71 -9.75 -3.17
N TYR A 57 -2.92 -9.21 -3.07
CA TYR A 57 -3.16 -7.77 -3.03
C TYR A 57 -2.42 -7.09 -1.87
N LEU A 58 -2.61 -7.59 -0.65
CA LEU A 58 -2.00 -7.01 0.56
C LEU A 58 -0.47 -7.10 0.55
N ASN A 59 0.10 -8.10 -0.11
CA ASN A 59 1.55 -8.27 -0.23
C ASN A 59 2.20 -7.42 -1.33
N GLU A 60 1.39 -6.82 -2.22
CA GLU A 60 1.91 -6.11 -3.39
C GLU A 60 1.71 -4.59 -3.33
N ILE A 61 0.60 -4.14 -2.75
CA ILE A 61 0.25 -2.72 -2.81
C ILE A 61 1.21 -1.82 -2.04
N PRO A 62 1.38 -0.55 -2.50
CA PRO A 62 2.16 0.43 -1.77
C PRO A 62 1.41 0.96 -0.54
N TYR A 63 2.10 1.01 0.60
CA TYR A 63 1.62 1.60 1.85
C TYR A 63 2.26 2.98 2.14
N GLY A 64 3.10 3.49 1.26
CA GLY A 64 3.88 4.71 1.47
C GLY A 64 5.22 4.43 2.14
N SER A 65 6.05 5.48 2.27
CA SER A 65 7.41 5.38 2.85
C SER A 65 8.27 4.26 2.25
N ASN A 66 8.09 4.01 0.95
CA ASN A 66 8.77 2.94 0.21
C ASN A 66 8.43 1.52 0.70
N ALA A 67 7.36 1.36 1.47
CA ALA A 67 6.88 0.06 1.92
C ALA A 67 5.89 -0.53 0.90
N TYR A 68 6.27 -1.61 0.27
CA TYR A 68 5.44 -2.42 -0.61
C TYR A 68 5.08 -3.73 0.10
N GLY A 69 3.80 -4.01 0.18
CA GLY A 69 3.25 -5.14 0.92
C GLY A 69 3.11 -4.90 2.41
N ILE A 70 2.18 -5.65 3.02
CA ILE A 70 1.76 -5.47 4.42
C ILE A 70 2.89 -5.79 5.40
N GLU A 71 3.74 -6.75 5.11
CA GLU A 71 4.87 -7.10 5.98
C GLU A 71 5.90 -5.97 6.04
N ALA A 72 6.26 -5.41 4.87
CA ALA A 72 7.15 -4.27 4.80
C ALA A 72 6.54 -3.03 5.49
N ALA A 73 5.24 -2.82 5.35
CA ALA A 73 4.54 -1.73 6.02
C ALA A 73 4.53 -1.90 7.54
N ALA A 74 4.22 -3.10 8.05
CA ALA A 74 4.25 -3.41 9.47
C ALA A 74 5.64 -3.19 10.10
N GLN A 75 6.70 -3.62 9.40
CA GLN A 75 8.08 -3.38 9.82
C GLN A 75 8.46 -1.90 9.77
N THR A 76 8.05 -1.19 8.71
CA THR A 76 8.41 0.21 8.52
C THR A 76 7.76 1.11 9.56
N PHE A 77 6.46 0.93 9.80
CA PHE A 77 5.69 1.82 10.65
C PHE A 77 5.71 1.41 12.13
N PHE A 78 5.77 0.10 12.42
CA PHE A 78 5.64 -0.41 13.79
C PHE A 78 6.79 -1.31 14.24
N GLY A 79 7.71 -1.72 13.36
CA GLY A 79 8.82 -2.63 13.70
C GLY A 79 8.37 -4.03 14.07
N LYS A 80 7.19 -4.46 13.59
CA LYS A 80 6.54 -5.73 13.91
C LYS A 80 6.31 -6.54 12.65
N HIS A 81 6.10 -7.85 12.80
CA HIS A 81 5.55 -8.66 11.73
C HIS A 81 4.06 -8.35 11.54
N ALA A 82 3.57 -8.49 10.30
CA ALA A 82 2.16 -8.23 9.98
C ALA A 82 1.18 -9.03 10.86
N LYS A 83 1.52 -10.27 11.21
CA LYS A 83 0.74 -11.14 12.09
C LYS A 83 0.63 -10.64 13.54
N ASP A 84 1.54 -9.78 13.98
CA ASP A 84 1.65 -9.27 15.36
C ASP A 84 1.03 -7.86 15.49
N LEU A 85 0.42 -7.34 14.42
CA LEU A 85 -0.28 -6.06 14.44
C LEU A 85 -1.53 -6.14 15.33
N SER A 86 -1.70 -5.13 16.17
CA SER A 86 -2.97 -4.93 16.88
C SER A 86 -4.05 -4.38 15.93
N LEU A 87 -5.32 -4.46 16.39
CA LEU A 87 -6.46 -4.02 15.57
C LEU A 87 -6.34 -2.58 15.09
N ASP A 88 -5.93 -1.69 15.98
CA ASP A 88 -5.76 -0.25 15.66
C ASP A 88 -4.60 0.01 14.70
N GLU A 89 -3.49 -0.74 14.81
CA GLU A 89 -2.36 -0.70 13.86
C GLU A 89 -2.77 -1.23 12.48
N ALA A 90 -3.47 -2.37 12.44
CA ALA A 90 -3.99 -2.94 11.21
C ALA A 90 -4.99 -2.00 10.51
N ALA A 91 -5.89 -1.37 11.29
CA ALA A 91 -6.86 -0.40 10.75
C ALA A 91 -6.17 0.86 10.20
N LEU A 92 -5.06 1.30 10.81
CA LEU A 92 -4.27 2.42 10.29
C LEU A 92 -3.58 2.03 8.98
N LEU A 93 -2.94 0.87 8.90
CA LEU A 93 -2.33 0.40 7.67
C LEU A 93 -3.36 0.19 6.55
N ALA A 94 -4.55 -0.33 6.86
CA ALA A 94 -5.64 -0.48 5.89
C ALA A 94 -6.15 0.85 5.32
N ALA A 95 -5.90 1.96 6.01
CA ALA A 95 -6.27 3.30 5.54
C ALA A 95 -5.32 3.87 4.47
N LEU A 96 -4.05 3.42 4.43
CA LEU A 96 -2.99 4.00 3.60
C LEU A 96 -3.14 3.76 2.08
N PRO A 97 -3.52 2.55 1.60
CA PRO A 97 -3.45 2.21 0.17
C PRO A 97 -4.27 3.08 -0.76
N GLN A 98 -5.29 3.78 -0.27
CA GLN A 98 -6.11 4.66 -1.09
C GLN A 98 -5.30 5.84 -1.66
N ALA A 99 -4.43 6.44 -0.85
CA ALA A 99 -3.58 7.55 -1.23
C ALA A 99 -2.35 7.61 -0.29
N PRO A 100 -1.34 6.73 -0.48
CA PRO A 100 -0.27 6.51 0.49
C PRO A 100 0.56 7.77 0.81
N SER A 101 0.75 8.65 -0.18
CA SER A 101 1.46 9.92 0.04
C SER A 101 0.61 10.93 0.80
N TYR A 102 -0.70 10.99 0.54
CA TYR A 102 -1.61 11.91 1.22
C TYR A 102 -1.86 11.50 2.67
N TYR A 103 -2.11 10.20 2.89
CA TYR A 103 -2.34 9.63 4.22
C TYR A 103 -1.06 9.23 4.94
N SER A 104 0.12 9.72 4.50
CA SER A 104 1.38 9.41 5.20
C SER A 104 1.29 9.81 6.67
N PRO A 105 1.60 8.91 7.62
CA PRO A 105 1.61 9.25 9.05
C PRO A 105 2.71 10.25 9.41
N TYR A 106 3.69 10.44 8.52
CA TYR A 106 4.75 11.46 8.66
C TYR A 106 4.40 12.79 8.01
N GLY A 107 3.25 12.88 7.35
CA GLY A 107 2.79 14.08 6.63
C GLY A 107 1.92 14.99 7.47
N SER A 108 1.38 16.03 6.81
CA SER A 108 0.51 17.04 7.44
C SER A 108 -0.98 16.65 7.54
N HIS A 109 -1.38 15.48 6.99
CA HIS A 109 -2.78 15.06 6.93
C HIS A 109 -3.11 13.94 7.92
N GLN A 110 -2.52 13.98 9.11
CA GLN A 110 -2.74 12.95 10.15
C GLN A 110 -4.21 12.88 10.59
N ASP A 111 -4.92 14.01 10.65
CA ASP A 111 -6.35 14.04 10.97
C ASP A 111 -7.18 13.28 9.91
N ALA A 112 -6.84 13.44 8.65
CA ALA A 112 -7.51 12.71 7.56
C ALA A 112 -7.22 11.20 7.63
N LEU A 113 -6.00 10.81 7.99
CA LEU A 113 -5.63 9.42 8.23
C LEU A 113 -6.39 8.85 9.43
N ALA A 114 -6.48 9.60 10.55
CA ALA A 114 -7.24 9.21 11.73
C ALA A 114 -8.74 8.99 11.39
N GLY A 115 -9.33 9.92 10.64
CA GLY A 115 -10.72 9.78 10.16
C GLY A 115 -10.92 8.54 9.30
N ARG A 116 -9.94 8.20 8.46
CA ARG A 116 -10.03 7.02 7.61
C ARG A 116 -9.83 5.71 8.40
N ARG A 117 -8.94 5.68 9.39
CA ARG A 117 -8.81 4.59 10.35
C ARG A 117 -10.14 4.35 11.08
N GLN A 118 -10.76 5.41 11.58
CA GLN A 118 -12.07 5.32 12.24
C GLN A 118 -13.14 4.77 11.29
N PHE A 119 -13.14 5.19 10.03
CA PHE A 119 -14.05 4.64 9.02
C PHE A 119 -13.84 3.14 8.84
N ALA A 120 -12.59 2.67 8.74
CA ALA A 120 -12.28 1.25 8.60
C ALA A 120 -12.81 0.44 9.80
N LEU A 121 -12.56 0.88 11.04
CA LEU A 121 -13.05 0.24 12.27
C LEU A 121 -14.58 0.19 12.32
N ARG A 122 -15.26 1.27 11.92
CA ARG A 122 -16.74 1.29 11.84
C ARG A 122 -17.29 0.30 10.81
N GLN A 123 -16.60 0.14 9.65
CA GLN A 123 -17.00 -0.87 8.67
C GLN A 123 -16.78 -2.29 9.19
N MET A 124 -15.69 -2.55 9.92
CA MET A 124 -15.45 -3.84 10.56
C MET A 124 -16.55 -4.18 11.58
N LEU A 125 -16.95 -3.22 12.42
CA LEU A 125 -18.06 -3.39 13.35
C LEU A 125 -19.38 -3.67 12.60
N LYS A 126 -19.69 -2.86 11.59
CA LYS A 126 -20.92 -3.02 10.77
C LYS A 126 -21.02 -4.38 10.11
N LEU A 127 -19.88 -4.96 9.71
CA LEU A 127 -19.80 -6.26 9.06
C LEU A 127 -19.62 -7.42 10.06
N GLY A 128 -19.59 -7.15 11.38
CA GLY A 128 -19.49 -8.16 12.43
C GLY A 128 -18.09 -8.78 12.59
N TYR A 129 -17.05 -8.17 12.05
CA TYR A 129 -15.67 -8.62 12.26
C TYR A 129 -15.12 -8.27 13.64
N ILE A 130 -15.63 -7.21 14.26
CA ILE A 130 -15.29 -6.78 15.63
C ILE A 130 -16.57 -6.37 16.36
N ASP A 131 -16.51 -6.35 17.69
CA ASP A 131 -17.55 -5.82 18.55
C ASP A 131 -17.32 -4.34 18.93
N GLU A 132 -18.29 -3.73 19.63
CA GLU A 132 -18.22 -2.33 20.06
C GLU A 132 -17.06 -2.09 21.06
N ASN A 133 -16.76 -3.06 21.93
CA ASN A 133 -15.67 -2.92 22.89
C ASN A 133 -14.33 -2.89 22.19
N GLN A 134 -14.11 -3.80 21.24
CA GLN A 134 -12.90 -3.85 20.42
C GLN A 134 -12.72 -2.57 19.59
N MET A 135 -13.81 -2.05 18.99
CA MET A 135 -13.75 -0.78 18.26
C MET A 135 -13.37 0.38 19.18
N ASN A 136 -14.01 0.47 20.35
CA ASN A 136 -13.77 1.56 21.29
C ASN A 136 -12.35 1.50 21.87
N GLU A 137 -11.84 0.32 22.19
CA GLU A 137 -10.45 0.11 22.63
C GLU A 137 -9.47 0.58 21.54
N ALA A 138 -9.69 0.14 20.29
CA ALA A 138 -8.86 0.55 19.16
C ALA A 138 -8.91 2.07 18.90
N LEU A 139 -10.06 2.73 19.10
CA LEU A 139 -10.19 4.17 18.92
C LEU A 139 -9.54 4.98 20.05
N ASN A 140 -9.59 4.48 21.27
CA ASN A 140 -9.00 5.15 22.44
C ASN A 140 -7.47 5.02 22.51
N THR A 141 -6.90 4.12 21.72
CA THR A 141 -5.45 3.95 21.64
C THR A 141 -4.85 4.99 20.70
N ASP A 142 -3.83 5.72 21.18
CA ASP A 142 -3.06 6.60 20.30
C ASP A 142 -2.05 5.78 19.50
N VAL A 143 -2.50 5.36 18.32
CA VAL A 143 -1.68 4.56 17.41
C VAL A 143 -0.51 5.37 16.81
N PHE A 144 -0.64 6.72 16.76
CA PHE A 144 0.40 7.56 16.17
C PHE A 144 1.66 7.63 17.02
N GLU A 145 1.54 7.56 18.35
CA GLU A 145 2.70 7.51 19.27
C GLU A 145 3.54 6.24 19.09
N ARG A 146 2.96 5.18 18.52
CA ARG A 146 3.66 3.91 18.28
C ARG A 146 4.33 3.83 16.92
N ILE A 147 4.10 4.81 16.06
CA ILE A 147 4.74 4.86 14.76
C ILE A 147 6.23 5.16 14.93
N LEU A 148 7.06 4.30 14.38
CA LEU A 148 8.51 4.48 14.41
C LEU A 148 8.91 5.75 13.66
N PRO A 149 9.95 6.45 14.08
CA PRO A 149 10.49 7.58 13.34
C PRO A 149 10.80 7.20 11.90
N GLN A 150 10.50 8.10 10.95
CA GLN A 150 10.81 7.88 9.56
C GLN A 150 12.32 7.67 9.40
N LYS A 151 12.70 6.47 8.96
CA LYS A 151 14.10 6.21 8.65
C LYS A 151 14.49 7.00 7.41
N ASN A 152 15.48 7.87 7.53
CA ASN A 152 16.17 8.40 6.35
C ASN A 152 16.88 7.23 5.67
N ILE A 153 16.27 6.73 4.59
CA ILE A 153 16.73 5.52 3.88
C ILE A 153 18.12 5.73 3.26
N PHE A 154 18.51 6.97 3.08
CA PHE A 154 19.79 7.29 2.43
C PHE A 154 20.70 8.08 3.36
N ALA A 155 21.77 7.43 3.81
CA ALA A 155 22.87 8.12 4.50
C ALA A 155 23.55 9.17 3.59
N ALA A 156 23.55 8.94 2.28
CA ALA A 156 24.13 9.81 1.27
C ALA A 156 23.26 9.82 -0.01
N PRO A 157 22.13 10.56 -0.04
CA PRO A 157 21.16 10.49 -1.14
C PRO A 157 21.78 10.79 -2.52
N HIS A 158 22.63 11.81 -2.61
CA HIS A 158 23.30 12.18 -3.87
C HIS A 158 24.20 11.06 -4.39
N PHE A 159 24.93 10.40 -3.50
CA PHE A 159 25.79 9.29 -3.87
C PHE A 159 24.98 8.07 -4.34
N VAL A 160 23.89 7.75 -3.64
CA VAL A 160 22.99 6.66 -4.04
C VAL A 160 22.40 6.91 -5.42
N MET A 161 21.94 8.15 -5.70
CA MET A 161 21.42 8.52 -7.01
C MET A 161 22.48 8.43 -8.12
N TYR A 162 23.69 8.92 -7.84
CA TYR A 162 24.82 8.80 -8.76
C TYR A 162 25.15 7.33 -9.09
N ILE A 163 25.19 6.46 -8.08
CA ILE A 163 25.42 5.02 -8.29
C ILE A 163 24.27 4.38 -9.07
N LYS A 164 23.00 4.75 -8.80
CA LYS A 164 21.83 4.25 -9.55
C LYS A 164 21.98 4.61 -11.03
N GLU A 165 22.28 5.86 -11.35
CA GLU A 165 22.47 6.36 -12.71
C GLU A 165 23.63 5.63 -13.41
N TYR A 166 24.79 5.54 -12.78
CA TYR A 166 25.96 4.81 -13.29
C TYR A 166 25.66 3.33 -13.59
N LEU A 167 24.91 2.65 -12.71
CA LEU A 167 24.53 1.26 -12.92
C LEU A 167 23.46 1.13 -14.03
N GLY A 168 22.52 2.09 -14.13
CA GLY A 168 21.53 2.15 -15.19
C GLY A 168 22.19 2.29 -16.56
N GLU A 169 23.18 3.16 -16.70
CA GLU A 169 23.96 3.31 -17.93
C GLU A 169 24.75 2.04 -18.29
N LYS A 170 25.29 1.36 -17.29
CA LYS A 170 26.17 0.19 -17.48
C LYS A 170 25.44 -1.12 -17.70
N TYR A 171 24.32 -1.34 -17.03
CA TYR A 171 23.60 -2.63 -17.01
C TYR A 171 22.15 -2.53 -17.52
N GLY A 172 21.66 -1.32 -17.81
CA GLY A 172 20.29 -1.04 -18.17
C GLY A 172 19.38 -0.77 -16.96
N GLU A 173 18.39 0.09 -17.13
CA GLU A 173 17.46 0.48 -16.05
C GLU A 173 16.67 -0.70 -15.48
N SER A 174 16.18 -1.60 -16.34
CA SER A 174 15.46 -2.82 -15.89
C SER A 174 16.32 -3.71 -15.00
N ALA A 175 17.64 -3.82 -15.27
CA ALA A 175 18.53 -4.60 -14.44
C ALA A 175 18.66 -3.99 -13.03
N VAL A 176 18.69 -2.67 -12.94
CA VAL A 176 18.81 -1.96 -11.66
C VAL A 176 17.52 -2.02 -10.85
N GLU A 177 16.36 -2.00 -11.51
CA GLU A 177 15.06 -1.94 -10.84
C GLU A 177 14.47 -3.32 -10.52
N GLU A 178 14.73 -4.34 -11.35
CA GLU A 178 14.03 -5.63 -11.27
C GLU A 178 14.91 -6.80 -10.78
N MET A 179 16.24 -6.72 -10.96
CA MET A 179 17.12 -7.85 -10.66
C MET A 179 17.59 -7.96 -9.20
N GLY A 180 17.17 -7.03 -8.32
CA GLY A 180 17.53 -7.08 -6.89
C GLY A 180 19.03 -6.97 -6.64
N LEU A 181 19.74 -6.15 -7.39
CA LEU A 181 21.19 -5.98 -7.30
C LEU A 181 21.62 -5.54 -5.89
N ARG A 182 22.65 -6.19 -5.36
CA ARG A 182 23.34 -5.74 -4.15
C ARG A 182 24.60 -5.00 -4.53
N VAL A 183 24.67 -3.72 -4.16
CA VAL A 183 25.80 -2.84 -4.51
C VAL A 183 26.60 -2.56 -3.26
N TYR A 184 27.87 -2.90 -3.28
CA TYR A 184 28.82 -2.62 -2.22
C TYR A 184 29.72 -1.46 -2.64
N THR A 185 29.82 -0.45 -1.81
CA THR A 185 30.65 0.74 -2.04
C THR A 185 31.65 0.92 -0.92
N THR A 186 32.60 1.81 -1.12
CA THR A 186 33.58 2.18 -0.10
C THR A 186 33.17 3.36 0.78
N LEU A 187 31.96 3.83 0.62
CA LEU A 187 31.37 4.95 1.36
C LEU A 187 30.40 4.44 2.41
#